data_a9d2e323a58249c1060d3412aae89498
#
_entry.id   a9d2e323a58249c1060d3412aae89498
#
_cell.length_a   1.000
_cell.length_b   1.000
_cell.length_c   1.000
_cell.angle_alpha   90.00
_cell.angle_beta   90.00
_cell.angle_gamma   90.00
#
_symmetry.space_group_name_H-M   'P 1'
#
loop_
_entity.id
_entity.type
_entity.pdbx_description
1 polymer ?
#
loop_
_entity_poly.entity_id
_entity_poly.type
_entity_poly.pdbx_seq_one_letter_code
_entity_poly.pdbx_strand_id
1 'polypeptide(L)'
;TAYLTAPVAMDRAIPLRLDGALTWLVVALATGLPPREAFGAIRAGEWVDLPPPIADAEVRGWRVPRCSDGVFPSVALDSVRRRRRRTDADALGLAKVQTNGGAWKALDMPAPTVSAPSVVWHCVADEERLCALLGELHALGRGRAGGLGAVGAWRVEHMPAGEDYGLTRDGMPTRALPVRDADEAERLYPGCEVRVDAVRPPHWHRAVKTLCACPVPAPGSVAC
;
A
#
# COMPACT_ATOMS: atom_id res chain seq x y z
N THR A 1 -4.70 13.48 0.97
CA THR A 1 -4.53 13.40 -0.50
C THR A 1 -3.06 13.49 -0.86
N ALA A 2 -2.55 12.56 -1.67
CA ALA A 2 -1.26 12.68 -2.35
C ALA A 2 -1.49 13.15 -3.79
N TYR A 3 -0.79 14.17 -4.23
CA TYR A 3 -0.72 14.60 -5.62
C TYR A 3 0.46 13.93 -6.30
N LEU A 4 0.20 13.21 -7.38
CA LEU A 4 1.17 12.35 -8.04
C LEU A 4 1.81 13.06 -9.23
N THR A 5 3.12 12.95 -9.35
CA THR A 5 3.90 13.47 -10.49
C THR A 5 4.42 12.35 -11.40
N ALA A 6 4.23 11.09 -10.99
CA ALA A 6 4.58 9.90 -11.77
C ALA A 6 3.58 8.77 -11.55
N PRO A 7 3.41 7.87 -12.54
CA PRO A 7 2.55 6.69 -12.41
C PRO A 7 2.96 5.82 -11.22
N VAL A 8 1.98 5.30 -10.49
CA VAL A 8 2.20 4.39 -9.37
C VAL A 8 2.27 2.95 -9.89
N ALA A 9 3.36 2.25 -9.59
CA ALA A 9 3.41 0.81 -9.84
C ALA A 9 2.70 0.08 -8.72
N MET A 10 1.66 -0.65 -9.08
CA MET A 10 0.84 -1.38 -8.13
C MET A 10 0.33 -2.68 -8.73
N ASP A 11 0.05 -3.63 -7.87
CA ASP A 11 -0.65 -4.84 -8.22
C ASP A 11 -2.16 -4.58 -8.07
N ARG A 12 -2.93 -4.85 -9.12
CA ARG A 12 -4.39 -4.64 -9.08
C ARG A 12 -5.09 -5.42 -7.97
N ALA A 13 -4.51 -6.54 -7.55
CA ALA A 13 -5.04 -7.35 -6.47
C ALA A 13 -4.70 -6.81 -5.07
N ILE A 14 -3.81 -5.83 -4.97
CA ILE A 14 -3.34 -5.29 -3.69
C ILE A 14 -3.57 -3.79 -3.68
N PRO A 15 -4.51 -3.30 -2.88
CA PRO A 15 -4.80 -1.87 -2.81
C PRO A 15 -3.61 -1.06 -2.30
N LEU A 16 -3.56 0.21 -2.68
CA LEU A 16 -2.53 1.13 -2.22
C LEU A 16 -2.85 1.55 -0.78
N ARG A 17 -2.13 1.01 0.19
CA ARG A 17 -2.40 1.19 1.62
C ARG A 17 -1.40 2.15 2.24
N LEU A 18 -1.90 3.28 2.76
CA LEU A 18 -1.09 4.30 3.40
C LEU A 18 -0.47 3.80 4.71
N ASP A 19 -1.24 3.06 5.52
CA ASP A 19 -0.77 2.46 6.78
C ASP A 19 0.47 1.57 6.56
N GLY A 20 0.50 0.80 5.48
CA GLY A 20 1.67 -0.01 5.11
C GLY A 20 2.89 0.83 4.72
N ALA A 21 2.68 1.92 3.98
CA ALA A 21 3.75 2.83 3.60
C ALA A 21 4.33 3.57 4.82
N LEU A 22 3.47 4.03 5.72
CA LEU A 22 3.88 4.71 6.96
C LEU A 22 4.58 3.76 7.93
N THR A 23 4.08 2.51 8.10
CA THR A 23 4.76 1.51 8.93
C THR A 23 6.18 1.27 8.47
N TRP A 24 6.36 1.10 7.16
CA TRP A 24 7.69 0.93 6.59
C TRP A 24 8.59 2.15 6.86
N LEU A 25 8.08 3.37 6.70
CA LEU A 25 8.82 4.59 6.94
C LEU A 25 9.23 4.75 8.41
N VAL A 26 8.30 4.49 9.33
CA VAL A 26 8.55 4.54 10.78
C VAL A 26 9.67 3.57 11.16
N VAL A 27 9.64 2.34 10.64
CA VAL A 27 10.70 1.35 10.90
C VAL A 27 12.05 1.83 10.33
N ALA A 28 12.06 2.35 9.10
CA ALA A 28 13.29 2.85 8.49
C ALA A 28 13.91 4.01 9.29
N LEU A 29 13.09 4.95 9.74
CA LEU A 29 13.54 6.08 10.55
C LEU A 29 14.01 5.66 11.95
N ALA A 30 13.28 4.75 12.61
CA ALA A 30 13.62 4.30 13.97
C ALA A 30 14.89 3.44 14.00
N THR A 31 15.13 2.64 12.97
CA THR A 31 16.30 1.75 12.90
C THR A 31 17.52 2.42 12.25
N GLY A 32 17.34 3.51 11.54
CA GLY A 32 18.38 4.13 10.71
C GLY A 32 18.88 3.23 9.57
N LEU A 33 18.20 2.10 9.33
CA LEU A 33 18.58 1.16 8.28
C LEU A 33 18.22 1.69 6.90
N PRO A 34 19.03 1.40 5.89
CA PRO A 34 18.67 1.64 4.51
C PRO A 34 17.32 0.96 4.18
N PRO A 35 16.50 1.51 3.28
CA PRO A 35 15.16 1.02 2.99
C PRO A 35 15.04 -0.48 2.70
N ARG A 36 16.05 -1.07 2.05
CA ARG A 36 16.08 -2.52 1.76
C ARG A 36 16.31 -3.37 3.00
N GLU A 37 17.16 -2.90 3.91
CA GLU A 37 17.51 -3.61 5.15
C GLU A 37 16.36 -3.50 6.15
N ALA A 38 15.76 -2.32 6.30
CA ALA A 38 14.54 -2.13 7.09
C ALA A 38 13.41 -3.06 6.62
N PHE A 39 13.21 -3.20 5.31
CA PHE A 39 12.26 -4.16 4.75
C PHE A 39 12.67 -5.61 5.03
N GLY A 40 13.97 -5.92 5.02
CA GLY A 40 14.52 -7.22 5.36
C GLY A 40 14.26 -7.59 6.82
N ALA A 41 14.50 -6.68 7.74
CA ALA A 41 14.24 -6.85 9.17
C ALA A 41 12.74 -7.11 9.45
N ILE A 42 11.86 -6.31 8.84
CA ILE A 42 10.41 -6.55 8.91
C ILE A 42 10.07 -7.95 8.36
N ARG A 43 10.68 -8.37 7.27
CA ARG A 43 10.42 -9.66 6.62
C ARG A 43 10.94 -10.85 7.43
N ALA A 44 12.04 -10.69 8.15
CA ALA A 44 12.61 -11.73 9.00
C ALA A 44 11.78 -12.02 10.26
N GLY A 45 10.75 -11.23 10.54
CA GLY A 45 9.91 -11.37 11.71
C GLY A 45 10.43 -10.61 12.93
N GLU A 46 11.50 -9.86 12.77
CA GLU A 46 11.99 -8.88 13.73
C GLU A 46 11.10 -7.64 13.70
N TRP A 47 9.88 -7.81 14.20
CA TRP A 47 8.91 -6.74 14.24
C TRP A 47 9.28 -5.77 15.35
N VAL A 48 9.68 -4.61 14.96
CA VAL A 48 9.57 -3.48 15.85
C VAL A 48 8.11 -3.07 15.81
N ASP A 49 7.38 -3.27 16.90
CA ASP A 49 5.97 -2.83 17.03
C ASP A 49 5.96 -1.30 17.18
N LEU A 50 6.31 -0.62 16.10
CA LEU A 50 6.28 0.83 15.99
C LEU A 50 5.02 1.20 15.21
N PRO A 51 3.92 1.51 15.90
CA PRO A 51 2.69 1.85 15.21
C PRO A 51 2.87 3.14 14.42
N PRO A 52 2.37 3.20 13.18
CA PRO A 52 2.20 4.47 12.48
C PRO A 52 1.24 5.36 13.28
N PRO A 53 1.20 6.68 13.03
CA PRO A 53 0.35 7.61 13.77
C PRO A 53 -1.14 7.48 13.41
N ILE A 54 -1.56 6.33 12.96
CA ILE A 54 -2.94 5.98 12.62
C ILE A 54 -3.55 5.24 13.79
N ALA A 55 -4.73 5.66 14.22
CA ALA A 55 -5.47 4.98 15.28
C ALA A 55 -5.92 3.59 14.81
N ASP A 56 -5.95 2.65 15.74
CA ASP A 56 -6.52 1.31 15.51
C ASP A 56 -7.97 1.25 16.02
N ALA A 57 -8.74 0.38 15.39
CA ALA A 57 -10.01 -0.12 15.93
C ALA A 57 -9.89 -1.62 16.20
N GLU A 58 -10.63 -2.10 17.18
CA GLU A 58 -10.79 -3.53 17.38
C GLU A 58 -12.00 -4.01 16.58
N VAL A 59 -11.75 -4.87 15.60
CA VAL A 59 -12.79 -5.49 14.78
C VAL A 59 -12.62 -7.00 14.87
N ARG A 60 -13.55 -7.68 15.55
CA ARG A 60 -13.54 -9.16 15.75
C ARG A 60 -12.24 -9.70 16.32
N GLY A 61 -11.69 -9.04 17.33
CA GLY A 61 -10.44 -9.43 17.96
C GLY A 61 -9.19 -9.08 17.14
N TRP A 62 -9.35 -8.39 16.02
CA TRP A 62 -8.24 -7.88 15.22
C TRP A 62 -8.06 -6.40 15.43
N ARG A 63 -6.81 -5.99 15.61
CA ARG A 63 -6.44 -4.56 15.53
C ARG A 63 -6.37 -4.17 14.06
N VAL A 64 -7.24 -3.28 13.64
CA VAL A 64 -7.38 -2.78 12.26
C VAL A 64 -7.09 -1.29 12.25
N PRO A 65 -6.09 -0.81 11.48
CA PRO A 65 -5.84 0.62 11.38
C PRO A 65 -7.05 1.33 10.77
N ARG A 66 -7.46 2.43 11.38
CA ARG A 66 -8.55 3.29 10.89
C ARG A 66 -8.07 4.14 9.72
N CYS A 67 -7.83 3.47 8.58
CA CYS A 67 -7.31 4.07 7.36
C CYS A 67 -7.86 3.32 6.15
N SER A 68 -8.58 4.00 5.29
CA SER A 68 -9.14 3.41 4.07
C SER A 68 -8.04 2.91 3.11
N ASP A 69 -8.41 2.05 2.19
CA ASP A 69 -7.61 1.80 0.99
C ASP A 69 -7.56 3.08 0.13
N GLY A 70 -6.51 3.22 -0.68
CA GLY A 70 -6.34 4.39 -1.55
C GLY A 70 -7.38 4.43 -2.66
N VAL A 71 -8.01 5.56 -2.86
CA VAL A 71 -9.00 5.80 -3.92
C VAL A 71 -8.46 6.82 -4.90
N PHE A 72 -8.55 6.55 -6.18
CA PHE A 72 -8.25 7.52 -7.23
C PHE A 72 -9.55 8.26 -7.60
N PRO A 73 -9.69 9.54 -7.22
CA PRO A 73 -10.95 10.28 -7.40
C PRO A 73 -11.24 10.67 -8.85
N SER A 74 -10.26 10.59 -9.72
CA SER A 74 -10.38 10.85 -11.15
C SER A 74 -9.94 9.64 -11.96
N VAL A 75 -10.32 9.62 -13.24
CA VAL A 75 -10.01 8.53 -14.16
C VAL A 75 -8.51 8.25 -14.13
N ALA A 76 -8.17 7.05 -13.70
CA ALA A 76 -6.82 6.55 -13.72
C ALA A 76 -6.59 5.78 -15.03
N LEU A 77 -5.47 6.04 -15.69
CA LEU A 77 -5.06 5.31 -16.88
C LEU A 77 -4.15 4.16 -16.50
N ASP A 78 -4.60 2.95 -16.81
CA ASP A 78 -3.76 1.77 -16.67
C ASP A 78 -2.72 1.71 -17.78
N SER A 79 -1.51 1.39 -17.39
CA SER A 79 -0.43 1.13 -18.33
C SER A 79 0.47 0.02 -17.81
N VAL A 80 1.25 -0.55 -18.70
CA VAL A 80 2.25 -1.55 -18.33
C VAL A 80 3.62 -1.00 -18.69
N ARG A 81 4.44 -0.70 -17.71
CA ARG A 81 5.85 -0.38 -17.93
C ARG A 81 6.66 -1.64 -17.87
N ARG A 82 7.58 -1.81 -18.83
CA ARG A 82 8.52 -2.91 -18.83
C ARG A 82 9.79 -2.49 -18.12
N ARG A 83 10.15 -3.22 -17.06
CA ARG A 83 11.44 -3.09 -16.40
C ARG A 83 12.41 -4.06 -17.09
N ARG A 84 13.30 -3.50 -17.88
CA ARG A 84 14.41 -4.26 -18.46
C ARG A 84 15.64 -4.09 -17.58
N ARG A 85 16.21 -5.18 -17.16
CA ARG A 85 17.53 -5.22 -16.60
C ARG A 85 18.48 -5.74 -17.68
N ARG A 86 19.34 -4.89 -18.18
CA ARG A 86 20.50 -5.28 -18.96
C ARG A 86 21.69 -5.35 -18.01
N THR A 87 22.42 -6.44 -18.02
CA THR A 87 23.69 -6.57 -17.33
C THR A 87 24.77 -6.35 -18.39
N ASP A 88 25.49 -5.28 -18.25
CA ASP A 88 26.66 -5.01 -19.05
C ASP A 88 27.87 -5.61 -18.31
N ALA A 89 28.38 -6.72 -18.83
CA ALA A 89 29.51 -7.43 -18.24
C ALA A 89 30.77 -6.57 -18.28
N ASP A 90 30.96 -5.80 -19.35
CA ASP A 90 32.15 -4.96 -19.55
C ASP A 90 32.16 -3.78 -18.56
N ALA A 91 30.99 -3.15 -18.34
CA ALA A 91 30.85 -2.07 -17.35
C ALA A 91 31.09 -2.53 -15.89
N LEU A 92 30.96 -3.82 -15.63
CA LEU A 92 31.19 -4.41 -14.31
C LEU A 92 32.60 -5.01 -14.17
N GLY A 93 33.43 -5.00 -15.21
CA GLY A 93 34.75 -5.59 -15.21
C GLY A 93 34.71 -7.12 -15.01
N LEU A 94 33.62 -7.78 -15.35
CA LEU A 94 33.43 -9.22 -15.16
C LEU A 94 33.72 -9.96 -16.46
N ALA A 95 34.62 -10.93 -16.41
CA ALA A 95 35.03 -11.74 -17.56
C ALA A 95 33.84 -12.60 -18.11
N LYS A 96 32.88 -12.93 -17.29
CA LYS A 96 31.67 -13.70 -17.67
C LYS A 96 30.52 -13.43 -16.72
N VAL A 97 29.38 -13.01 -17.27
CA VAL A 97 28.14 -12.82 -16.49
C VAL A 97 27.10 -13.84 -16.96
N GLN A 98 26.57 -14.59 -16.01
CA GLN A 98 25.47 -15.51 -16.29
C GLN A 98 24.14 -14.74 -16.33
N THR A 99 23.59 -14.47 -17.52
CA THR A 99 22.39 -13.67 -17.74
C THR A 99 21.11 -14.48 -17.77
N ASN A 100 21.16 -15.79 -17.75
CA ASN A 100 20.01 -16.71 -17.77
C ASN A 100 19.59 -17.18 -16.39
N GLY A 101 20.34 -16.86 -15.33
CA GLY A 101 20.04 -17.23 -13.95
C GLY A 101 20.72 -16.32 -12.91
N GLY A 102 20.35 -16.51 -11.63
CA GLY A 102 20.95 -15.84 -10.49
C GLY A 102 20.72 -14.33 -10.41
N ALA A 103 21.61 -13.63 -9.68
CA ALA A 103 21.50 -12.19 -9.41
C ALA A 103 21.57 -11.31 -10.66
N TRP A 104 22.15 -11.80 -11.74
CA TRP A 104 22.38 -11.10 -13.00
C TRP A 104 21.45 -11.49 -14.13
N LYS A 105 20.42 -12.28 -13.82
CA LYS A 105 19.42 -12.68 -14.81
C LYS A 105 18.83 -11.46 -15.52
N ALA A 106 18.86 -11.48 -16.85
CA ALA A 106 18.15 -10.51 -17.67
C ALA A 106 16.65 -10.63 -17.40
N LEU A 107 16.03 -9.56 -16.99
CA LEU A 107 14.61 -9.51 -16.65
C LEU A 107 13.91 -8.52 -17.59
N ASP A 108 12.85 -9.00 -18.24
CA ASP A 108 11.86 -8.15 -18.90
C ASP A 108 10.51 -8.40 -18.20
N MET A 109 10.29 -7.67 -17.10
CA MET A 109 9.10 -7.86 -16.28
C MET A 109 8.08 -6.76 -16.54
N PRO A 110 6.85 -7.11 -16.89
CA PRO A 110 5.76 -6.15 -16.91
C PRO A 110 5.52 -5.63 -15.49
N ALA A 111 5.43 -4.33 -15.34
CA ALA A 111 5.03 -3.67 -14.11
C ALA A 111 3.74 -2.91 -14.38
N PRO A 112 2.59 -3.41 -13.96
CA PRO A 112 1.35 -2.67 -14.07
C PRO A 112 1.48 -1.35 -13.31
N THR A 113 1.02 -0.26 -13.93
CA THR A 113 1.06 1.08 -13.36
C THR A 113 -0.26 1.78 -13.57
N VAL A 114 -0.61 2.62 -12.61
CA VAL A 114 -1.77 3.50 -12.66
C VAL A 114 -1.28 4.94 -12.74
N SER A 115 -1.74 5.68 -13.75
CA SER A 115 -1.49 7.10 -13.91
C SER A 115 -2.74 7.86 -13.50
N ALA A 116 -2.64 8.62 -12.42
CA ALA A 116 -3.70 9.47 -11.91
C ALA A 116 -3.09 10.75 -11.30
N PRO A 117 -3.82 11.87 -11.27
CA PRO A 117 -3.31 13.10 -10.67
C PRO A 117 -3.19 13.02 -9.15
N SER A 118 -4.01 12.21 -8.51
CA SER A 118 -4.01 12.07 -7.05
C SER A 118 -4.55 10.74 -6.58
N VAL A 119 -4.25 10.43 -5.33
CA VAL A 119 -4.85 9.35 -4.55
C VAL A 119 -5.25 9.88 -3.18
N VAL A 120 -6.40 9.42 -2.69
CA VAL A 120 -7.01 9.87 -1.43
C VAL A 120 -7.15 8.71 -0.47
N TRP A 121 -6.86 8.97 0.80
CA TRP A 121 -7.18 8.07 1.92
C TRP A 121 -7.95 8.86 2.98
N HIS A 122 -8.80 8.17 3.70
CA HIS A 122 -9.45 8.67 4.90
C HIS A 122 -8.85 7.93 6.10
N CYS A 123 -8.42 8.66 7.11
CA CYS A 123 -7.84 8.03 8.29
C CYS A 123 -8.15 8.83 9.56
N VAL A 124 -8.10 8.14 10.69
CA VAL A 124 -8.08 8.74 12.02
C VAL A 124 -6.64 8.66 12.51
N ALA A 125 -6.01 9.79 12.71
CA ALA A 125 -4.57 9.86 12.99
C ALA A 125 -4.22 11.04 13.91
N ASP A 126 -3.05 10.93 14.54
CA ASP A 126 -2.36 12.09 15.11
C ASP A 126 -1.84 12.94 13.93
N GLU A 127 -2.40 14.15 13.79
CA GLU A 127 -2.15 15.00 12.62
C GLU A 127 -0.68 15.46 12.55
N GLU A 128 -0.11 15.89 13.67
CA GLU A 128 1.26 16.42 13.70
C GLU A 128 2.26 15.35 13.27
N ARG A 129 2.15 14.15 13.86
CA ARG A 129 3.00 13.01 13.51
C ARG A 129 2.75 12.52 12.09
N LEU A 130 1.49 12.52 11.65
CA LEU A 130 1.14 12.15 10.27
C LEU A 130 1.77 13.10 9.27
N CYS A 131 1.63 14.41 9.46
CA CYS A 131 2.21 15.43 8.58
C CYS A 131 3.73 15.34 8.52
N ALA A 132 4.40 15.11 9.65
CA ALA A 132 5.85 14.91 9.70
C ALA A 132 6.28 13.70 8.84
N LEU A 133 5.60 12.55 8.97
CA LEU A 133 5.91 11.37 8.18
C LEU A 133 5.56 11.53 6.69
N LEU A 134 4.46 12.20 6.36
CA LEU A 134 4.11 12.47 4.98
C LEU A 134 5.16 13.34 4.28
N GLY A 135 5.79 14.27 5.00
CA GLY A 135 6.90 15.07 4.50
C GLY A 135 8.09 14.23 4.03
N GLU A 136 8.32 13.08 4.65
CA GLU A 136 9.39 12.15 4.31
C GLU A 136 8.96 11.09 3.26
N LEU A 137 7.68 10.99 2.96
CA LEU A 137 7.13 10.00 2.05
C LEU A 137 7.02 10.54 0.61
N HIS A 138 8.13 10.51 -0.11
CA HIS A 138 8.24 11.11 -1.45
C HIS A 138 7.75 10.21 -2.60
N ALA A 139 7.44 8.94 -2.35
CA ALA A 139 6.95 8.03 -3.38
C ALA A 139 6.11 6.88 -2.81
N LEU A 140 5.13 6.44 -3.58
CA LEU A 140 4.15 5.40 -3.24
C LEU A 140 4.30 4.17 -4.16
N GLY A 141 3.80 3.04 -3.70
CA GLY A 141 3.77 1.79 -4.47
C GLY A 141 5.12 1.14 -4.67
N ARG A 142 5.22 0.32 -5.72
CA ARG A 142 6.43 -0.42 -6.08
C ARG A 142 7.31 0.36 -7.05
N GLY A 143 8.60 0.06 -7.09
CA GLY A 143 9.51 0.61 -8.09
C GLY A 143 9.91 2.07 -7.86
N ARG A 144 9.76 2.56 -6.64
CA ARG A 144 10.10 3.93 -6.22
C ARG A 144 11.52 4.36 -6.63
N ALA A 145 12.50 3.48 -6.46
CA ALA A 145 13.87 3.73 -6.91
C ALA A 145 14.01 3.91 -8.45
N GLY A 146 12.99 3.53 -9.22
CA GLY A 146 12.89 3.76 -10.66
C GLY A 146 12.02 4.94 -11.06
N GLY A 147 11.72 5.85 -10.13
CA GLY A 147 10.93 7.06 -10.38
C GLY A 147 9.42 6.83 -10.49
N LEU A 148 8.93 5.65 -10.06
CA LEU A 148 7.49 5.39 -10.03
C LEU A 148 6.87 5.86 -8.72
N GLY A 149 5.62 6.32 -8.79
CA GLY A 149 4.83 6.74 -7.63
C GLY A 149 5.32 8.01 -6.96
N ALA A 150 6.08 8.84 -7.65
CA ALA A 150 6.57 10.10 -7.09
C ALA A 150 5.39 10.99 -6.65
N VAL A 151 5.49 11.50 -5.43
CA VAL A 151 4.53 12.42 -4.82
C VAL A 151 5.11 13.83 -4.90
N GLY A 152 4.38 14.74 -5.53
CA GLY A 152 4.76 16.15 -5.63
C GLY A 152 4.31 16.97 -4.44
N ALA A 153 3.17 16.62 -3.85
CA ALA A 153 2.63 17.30 -2.68
C ALA A 153 1.68 16.41 -1.87
N TRP A 154 1.58 16.70 -0.59
CA TRP A 154 0.56 16.15 0.30
C TRP A 154 -0.42 17.24 0.73
N ARG A 155 -1.69 16.89 0.84
CA ARG A 155 -2.72 17.74 1.42
C ARG A 155 -3.49 16.94 2.47
N VAL A 156 -3.49 17.47 3.68
CA VAL A 156 -4.29 16.94 4.80
C VAL A 156 -5.49 17.86 4.97
N GLU A 157 -6.67 17.28 5.11
CA GLU A 157 -7.93 18.00 5.31
C GLU A 157 -8.70 17.31 6.42
N HIS A 158 -9.27 18.12 7.31
CA HIS A 158 -10.16 17.61 8.35
C HIS A 158 -11.51 17.23 7.75
N MET A 159 -11.98 16.05 8.12
CA MET A 159 -13.33 15.62 7.81
C MET A 159 -14.28 15.94 8.98
N PRO A 160 -15.55 16.26 8.72
CA PRO A 160 -16.54 16.42 9.79
C PRO A 160 -16.60 15.19 10.67
N ALA A 161 -16.86 15.38 11.96
CA ALA A 161 -17.12 14.26 12.87
C ALA A 161 -18.39 13.51 12.41
N GLY A 162 -18.32 12.21 12.37
CA GLY A 162 -19.42 11.36 11.90
C GLY A 162 -18.96 9.94 11.64
N GLU A 163 -19.07 9.48 10.41
CA GLU A 163 -18.67 8.14 10.01
C GLU A 163 -17.17 7.91 10.11
N ASP A 164 -16.79 6.68 10.43
CA ASP A 164 -15.41 6.24 10.41
C ASP A 164 -14.98 5.89 8.97
N TYR A 165 -14.77 6.90 8.15
CA TYR A 165 -14.36 6.74 6.76
C TYR A 165 -13.04 5.95 6.60
N GLY A 166 -12.29 5.74 7.65
CA GLY A 166 -11.12 4.88 7.67
C GLY A 166 -11.46 3.38 7.63
N LEU A 167 -12.66 3.01 8.03
CA LEU A 167 -13.14 1.63 8.06
C LEU A 167 -14.34 1.40 7.15
N THR A 168 -15.35 2.28 7.23
CA THR A 168 -16.60 2.15 6.46
C THR A 168 -17.03 3.50 5.90
N ARG A 169 -17.77 3.47 4.80
CA ARG A 169 -18.44 4.62 4.22
C ARG A 169 -19.79 4.19 3.65
N ASP A 170 -20.85 4.90 4.00
CA ASP A 170 -22.21 4.58 3.57
C ASP A 170 -22.58 3.10 3.89
N GLY A 171 -22.12 2.59 5.03
CA GLY A 171 -22.30 1.21 5.45
C GLY A 171 -21.42 0.17 4.73
N MET A 172 -20.57 0.58 3.81
CA MET A 172 -19.67 -0.31 3.04
C MET A 172 -18.23 -0.23 3.54
N PRO A 173 -17.46 -1.35 3.47
CA PRO A 173 -16.06 -1.33 3.87
C PRO A 173 -15.24 -0.42 2.95
N THR A 174 -14.37 0.40 3.51
CA THR A 174 -13.38 1.21 2.78
C THR A 174 -12.01 0.56 2.75
N ARG A 175 -11.86 -0.56 3.44
CA ARG A 175 -10.69 -1.43 3.49
C ARG A 175 -11.10 -2.86 3.81
N ALA A 176 -10.16 -3.80 3.79
CA ALA A 176 -10.39 -5.16 4.24
C ALA A 176 -10.77 -5.18 5.73
N LEU A 177 -11.99 -5.62 6.05
CA LEU A 177 -12.51 -5.78 7.40
C LEU A 177 -12.74 -7.26 7.72
N PRO A 178 -12.26 -7.79 8.86
CA PRO A 178 -12.38 -9.21 9.19
C PRO A 178 -13.85 -9.62 9.39
N VAL A 179 -14.20 -10.77 8.82
CA VAL A 179 -15.51 -11.44 8.96
C VAL A 179 -15.31 -12.92 9.28
N ARG A 180 -16.32 -13.58 9.84
CA ARG A 180 -16.25 -15.02 10.14
C ARG A 180 -16.44 -15.88 8.90
N ASP A 181 -17.42 -15.50 8.07
CA ASP A 181 -17.84 -16.22 6.89
C ASP A 181 -18.50 -15.27 5.86
N ALA A 182 -18.86 -15.81 4.72
CA ALA A 182 -19.50 -15.05 3.65
C ALA A 182 -20.91 -14.55 3.99
N ASP A 183 -21.66 -15.32 4.76
CA ASP A 183 -23.02 -14.96 5.17
C ASP A 183 -23.01 -13.75 6.10
N GLU A 184 -22.02 -13.68 7.00
CA GLU A 184 -21.82 -12.51 7.83
C GLU A 184 -21.39 -11.29 7.01
N ALA A 185 -20.50 -11.48 6.05
CA ALA A 185 -20.06 -10.40 5.16
C ALA A 185 -21.25 -9.82 4.38
N GLU A 186 -22.09 -10.68 3.79
CA GLU A 186 -23.27 -10.24 3.06
C GLU A 186 -24.30 -9.53 3.96
N ARG A 187 -24.45 -10.00 5.20
CA ARG A 187 -25.37 -9.39 6.17
C ARG A 187 -24.89 -8.01 6.65
N LEU A 188 -23.57 -7.84 6.86
CA LEU A 188 -22.99 -6.59 7.39
C LEU A 188 -22.70 -5.58 6.27
N TYR A 189 -22.27 -6.09 5.12
CA TYR A 189 -21.77 -5.29 3.99
C TYR A 189 -22.29 -5.87 2.66
N PRO A 190 -23.60 -5.72 2.37
CA PRO A 190 -24.24 -6.33 1.20
C PRO A 190 -23.52 -5.99 -0.11
N GLY A 191 -23.18 -7.03 -0.88
CA GLY A 191 -22.49 -6.87 -2.15
C GLY A 191 -21.00 -6.58 -2.07
N CYS A 192 -20.35 -6.69 -0.88
CA CYS A 192 -18.89 -6.59 -0.77
C CYS A 192 -18.20 -7.81 -1.40
N GLU A 193 -16.93 -7.64 -1.74
CA GLU A 193 -16.09 -8.78 -2.13
C GLU A 193 -15.61 -9.52 -0.88
N VAL A 194 -15.73 -10.86 -0.87
CA VAL A 194 -15.23 -11.68 0.24
C VAL A 194 -13.98 -12.42 -0.21
N ARG A 195 -12.86 -12.14 0.45
CA ARG A 195 -11.57 -12.81 0.18
C ARG A 195 -10.66 -12.85 1.41
N VAL A 196 -9.63 -13.68 1.35
CA VAL A 196 -8.55 -13.65 2.35
C VAL A 196 -7.66 -12.45 2.06
N ASP A 197 -7.60 -11.51 2.99
CA ASP A 197 -6.77 -10.31 2.87
C ASP A 197 -6.10 -9.96 4.21
N ALA A 198 -5.16 -9.04 4.17
CA ALA A 198 -4.45 -8.55 5.35
C ALA A 198 -5.21 -7.39 5.98
N VAL A 199 -5.46 -7.48 7.27
CA VAL A 199 -6.20 -6.46 8.04
C VAL A 199 -5.30 -5.34 8.56
N ARG A 200 -3.99 -5.55 8.63
CA ARG A 200 -2.99 -4.57 9.10
C ARG A 200 -1.62 -4.81 8.46
N PRO A 201 -0.68 -3.85 8.56
CA PRO A 201 0.71 -4.08 8.20
C PRO A 201 1.38 -5.18 9.05
N PRO A 202 2.39 -5.86 8.46
CA PRO A 202 2.78 -5.82 7.06
C PRO A 202 1.87 -6.73 6.23
N HIS A 203 1.20 -6.14 5.26
CA HIS A 203 0.13 -6.77 4.49
C HIS A 203 0.51 -8.05 3.73
N TRP A 204 1.79 -8.34 3.59
CA TRP A 204 2.28 -9.59 2.96
C TRP A 204 2.40 -10.75 3.96
N HIS A 205 2.39 -10.50 5.28
CA HIS A 205 2.63 -11.53 6.28
C HIS A 205 1.36 -12.34 6.56
N ARG A 206 1.50 -13.67 6.58
CA ARG A 206 0.36 -14.59 6.75
C ARG A 206 -0.40 -14.43 8.07
N ALA A 207 0.30 -14.06 9.15
CA ALA A 207 -0.31 -13.92 10.47
C ALA A 207 -1.28 -12.73 10.60
N VAL A 208 -1.32 -11.83 9.63
CA VAL A 208 -2.26 -10.69 9.59
C VAL A 208 -3.35 -10.86 8.56
N LYS A 209 -3.44 -12.06 7.94
CA LYS A 209 -4.44 -12.39 6.92
C LYS A 209 -5.57 -13.21 7.52
N THR A 210 -6.79 -12.83 7.18
CA THR A 210 -8.00 -13.55 7.55
C THR A 210 -9.05 -13.37 6.45
N LEU A 211 -10.20 -14.02 6.59
CA LEU A 211 -11.33 -13.77 5.72
C LEU A 211 -11.85 -12.35 5.96
N CYS A 212 -12.03 -11.58 4.91
CA CYS A 212 -12.41 -10.18 4.97
C CYS A 212 -13.55 -9.85 4.00
N ALA A 213 -14.42 -8.93 4.43
CA ALA A 213 -15.21 -8.11 3.55
C ALA A 213 -14.32 -6.99 3.00
N CYS A 214 -14.21 -6.90 1.70
CA CYS A 214 -13.35 -5.95 1.01
C CYS A 214 -14.17 -4.96 0.19
N PRO A 215 -13.70 -3.72 0.01
CA PRO A 215 -14.38 -2.76 -0.83
C PRO A 215 -14.48 -3.28 -2.27
N VAL A 216 -15.63 -3.08 -2.88
CA VAL A 216 -15.82 -3.30 -4.32
C VAL A 216 -15.42 -2.00 -5.03
N PRO A 217 -14.57 -2.08 -6.04
CA PRO A 217 -14.24 -0.90 -6.83
C PRO A 217 -15.49 -0.27 -7.42
N ALA A 218 -15.66 1.03 -7.27
CA ALA A 218 -16.77 1.72 -7.92
C ALA A 218 -16.69 1.53 -9.45
N PRO A 219 -17.82 1.34 -10.15
CA PRO A 219 -17.85 1.25 -11.60
C PRO A 219 -17.15 2.46 -12.21
N GLY A 220 -16.07 2.25 -12.97
CA GLY A 220 -15.25 3.32 -13.56
C GLY A 220 -14.11 3.82 -12.66
N SER A 221 -14.03 3.42 -11.40
CA SER A 221 -12.80 3.51 -10.62
C SER A 221 -11.92 2.30 -10.94
N VAL A 222 -10.65 2.55 -11.21
CA VAL A 222 -9.70 1.45 -11.27
C VAL A 222 -9.54 0.93 -9.85
N ALA A 223 -9.92 -0.34 -9.63
CA ALA A 223 -9.62 -1.00 -8.37
C ALA A 223 -8.12 -0.95 -8.14
N CYS A 224 -7.73 -0.36 -7.05
CA CYS A 224 -6.37 -0.39 -6.59
C CYS A 224 -5.99 -1.77 -6.08
#